data_1905b3e8fa20314fad38b1ad5ea1e369
#
_entry.id   1905b3e8fa20314fad38b1ad5ea1e369
#
_cell.length_a   1.000
_cell.length_b   1.000
_cell.length_c   1.000
_cell.angle_alpha   90.00
_cell.angle_beta   90.00
_cell.angle_gamma   90.00
#
_symmetry.space_group_name_H-M   'P 1'
#
loop_
_entity.id
_entity.type
_entity.pdbx_description
1 polymer ?
#
loop_
_entity_poly.entity_id
_entity_poly.type
_entity_poly.pdbx_seq_one_letter_code
_entity_poly.pdbx_strand_id
1 'polypeptide(L)'
;MNHENRYPTFRDNEEAIRQALNSASVPALMSAMMLIDGDFSRLNGRIKPGQGMLGEVQGFMSAEDQETIRDEALEVIKDYQRNNFTLPELPCEEKLYQLMCFTAGQEIPKDSSKMMLEELALENTDPREVCLDSRFKKPLSEHAVVVIGGGMSGILAAIRLKQNNIPYILLEKNPDKGGTWYENSYPGARVDIPAQIYCYSFEPSNSWQQFYPQQKELKTYFDHCVEKYQLQACIQYNTEATAVNWVENQKRWHITTHNHHTGEQSTLIANSVISAVGQLNRPKIPDIHGSDSFDGAQFHSAQFQHQHDLSDKTVAIIGSGASAFQLAPEIAKVAKKMKVF
;
A
#
# COMPACT_ATOMS: atom_id res chain seq x y z
N MET A 1 -11.99 21.25 -8.18
CA MET A 1 -12.54 19.88 -8.03
C MET A 1 -13.38 19.91 -6.79
N ASN A 2 -14.63 19.45 -6.85
CA ASN A 2 -15.55 19.47 -5.71
C ASN A 2 -14.96 18.59 -4.60
N HIS A 3 -14.88 19.15 -3.41
CA HIS A 3 -14.56 18.44 -2.17
C HIS A 3 -15.73 17.51 -1.81
N GLU A 4 -16.01 16.50 -2.60
CA GLU A 4 -16.89 15.43 -2.18
C GLU A 4 -16.17 14.63 -1.10
N ASN A 5 -16.85 14.52 0.03
CA ASN A 5 -16.42 13.89 1.26
C ASN A 5 -15.47 12.70 1.03
N ARG A 6 -14.21 12.84 1.39
CA ARG A 6 -13.19 11.78 1.37
C ARG A 6 -13.54 10.64 2.33
N TYR A 7 -14.43 10.90 3.27
CA TYR A 7 -14.90 9.94 4.24
C TYR A 7 -16.30 9.47 3.84
N PRO A 8 -16.47 8.20 3.49
CA PRO A 8 -17.79 7.67 3.20
C PRO A 8 -18.70 7.86 4.41
N THR A 9 -19.87 8.41 4.18
CA THR A 9 -20.92 8.44 5.18
C THR A 9 -21.38 7.01 5.42
N PHE A 10 -20.95 6.42 6.53
CA PHE A 10 -21.43 5.08 6.89
C PHE A 10 -22.76 5.23 7.65
N ARG A 11 -23.69 4.34 7.33
CA ARG A 11 -25.01 4.24 7.98
C ARG A 11 -25.21 2.87 8.60
N ASP A 12 -24.13 2.26 9.07
CA ASP A 12 -24.17 0.95 9.68
C ASP A 12 -25.02 0.99 10.96
N ASN A 13 -25.62 -0.12 11.26
CA ASN A 13 -26.34 -0.28 12.51
C ASN A 13 -25.36 -0.39 13.69
N GLU A 14 -25.90 -0.23 14.91
CA GLU A 14 -25.09 -0.27 16.13
C GLU A 14 -24.26 -1.56 16.27
N GLU A 15 -24.79 -2.71 15.86
CA GLU A 15 -24.10 -4.00 15.98
C GLU A 15 -22.84 -4.04 15.10
N ALA A 16 -22.95 -3.59 13.84
CA ALA A 16 -21.81 -3.50 12.93
C ALA A 16 -20.75 -2.53 13.45
N ILE A 17 -21.15 -1.38 14.02
CA ILE A 17 -20.23 -0.41 14.66
C ILE A 17 -19.52 -1.06 15.84
N ARG A 18 -20.25 -1.73 16.76
CA ARG A 18 -19.64 -2.42 17.90
C ARG A 18 -18.64 -3.48 17.46
N GLN A 19 -18.96 -4.26 16.44
CA GLN A 19 -18.06 -5.26 15.89
C GLN A 19 -16.76 -4.62 15.35
N ALA A 20 -16.85 -3.49 14.66
CA ALA A 20 -15.68 -2.74 14.17
C ALA A 20 -14.86 -2.18 15.34
N LEU A 21 -15.50 -1.61 16.36
CA LEU A 21 -14.84 -1.08 17.56
C LEU A 21 -14.07 -2.14 18.34
N ASN A 22 -14.55 -3.38 18.37
CA ASN A 22 -13.86 -4.50 19.05
C ASN A 22 -12.48 -4.81 18.45
N SER A 23 -12.29 -4.54 17.16
CA SER A 23 -11.00 -4.75 16.47
C SER A 23 -10.12 -3.49 16.39
N ALA A 24 -10.66 -2.33 16.77
CA ALA A 24 -9.94 -1.06 16.68
C ALA A 24 -8.80 -0.95 17.71
N SER A 25 -7.72 -0.26 17.32
CA SER A 25 -6.71 0.21 18.27
C SER A 25 -7.31 1.28 19.16
N VAL A 26 -7.36 1.03 20.47
CA VAL A 26 -8.00 1.97 21.43
C VAL A 26 -7.27 3.31 21.49
N PRO A 27 -5.92 3.41 21.50
CA PRO A 27 -5.23 4.69 21.39
C PRO A 27 -5.62 5.50 20.16
N ALA A 28 -5.69 4.87 19.00
CA ALA A 28 -6.10 5.51 17.76
C ALA A 28 -7.58 5.93 17.80
N LEU A 29 -8.44 5.09 18.40
CA LEU A 29 -9.85 5.37 18.59
C LEU A 29 -10.08 6.61 19.49
N MET A 30 -9.36 6.72 20.61
CA MET A 30 -9.43 7.89 21.49
C MET A 30 -9.05 9.19 20.76
N SER A 31 -8.03 9.11 19.90
CA SER A 31 -7.60 10.25 19.09
C SER A 31 -8.63 10.63 18.03
N ALA A 32 -9.23 9.63 17.38
CA ALA A 32 -10.31 9.85 16.42
C ALA A 32 -11.55 10.49 17.10
N MET A 33 -11.93 10.03 18.29
CA MET A 33 -13.03 10.62 19.04
C MET A 33 -12.81 12.12 19.30
N MET A 34 -11.61 12.50 19.78
CA MET A 34 -11.25 13.90 20.04
C MET A 34 -11.32 14.78 18.79
N LEU A 35 -11.03 14.21 17.61
CA LEU A 35 -11.16 14.92 16.34
C LEU A 35 -12.62 14.98 15.83
N ILE A 36 -13.46 14.01 16.21
CA ILE A 36 -14.86 13.92 15.79
C ILE A 36 -15.74 14.84 16.62
N ASP A 37 -15.58 14.84 17.95
CA ASP A 37 -16.44 15.58 18.87
C ASP A 37 -15.82 16.92 19.37
N GLY A 38 -14.51 17.12 19.13
CA GLY A 38 -13.78 18.30 19.57
C GLY A 38 -13.47 18.30 21.07
N ASP A 39 -13.74 17.22 21.80
CA ASP A 39 -13.50 17.14 23.25
C ASP A 39 -12.09 16.65 23.58
N PHE A 40 -11.16 17.58 23.66
CA PHE A 40 -9.76 17.33 24.03
C PHE A 40 -9.54 17.21 25.55
N SER A 41 -10.58 17.22 26.39
CA SER A 41 -10.43 16.98 27.84
C SER A 41 -9.88 15.57 28.12
N ARG A 42 -10.12 14.62 27.21
CA ARG A 42 -9.58 13.25 27.26
C ARG A 42 -8.06 13.18 27.32
N LEU A 43 -7.32 14.18 26.80
CA LEU A 43 -5.87 14.28 26.94
C LEU A 43 -5.42 14.27 28.41
N ASN A 44 -6.28 14.79 29.30
CA ASN A 44 -6.04 14.89 30.74
C ASN A 44 -6.86 13.88 31.55
N GLY A 45 -7.61 13.02 30.89
CA GLY A 45 -8.42 11.98 31.51
C GLY A 45 -7.62 10.93 32.28
N ARG A 46 -8.34 10.08 33.04
CA ARG A 46 -7.76 8.95 33.78
C ARG A 46 -7.20 7.88 32.88
N ILE A 47 -7.92 7.55 31.80
CA ILE A 47 -7.55 6.51 30.84
C ILE A 47 -6.61 7.13 29.83
N LYS A 48 -5.39 6.59 29.72
CA LYS A 48 -4.37 7.05 28.77
C LYS A 48 -3.61 5.88 28.18
N PRO A 49 -3.23 5.93 26.91
CA PRO A 49 -2.30 4.97 26.34
C PRO A 49 -0.95 5.03 27.05
N GLY A 50 -0.38 3.86 27.34
CA GLY A 50 1.01 3.73 27.75
C GLY A 50 1.94 3.55 26.57
N GLN A 51 3.24 3.72 26.80
CA GLN A 51 4.26 3.44 25.80
C GLN A 51 4.33 1.93 25.56
N GLY A 52 4.15 1.51 24.28
CA GLY A 52 4.17 0.13 23.88
C GLY A 52 5.47 -0.33 23.25
N MET A 53 5.74 -1.62 23.36
CA MET A 53 6.71 -2.31 22.50
C MET A 53 6.06 -2.60 21.15
N LEU A 54 6.88 -2.86 20.14
CA LEU A 54 6.42 -3.23 18.81
C LEU A 54 5.40 -4.38 18.88
N GLY A 55 4.21 -4.19 18.32
CA GLY A 55 3.13 -5.19 18.28
C GLY A 55 2.05 -5.05 19.35
N GLU A 56 2.24 -4.21 20.37
CA GLU A 56 1.16 -3.89 21.30
C GLU A 56 0.36 -2.70 20.75
N VAL A 57 -0.91 -2.92 20.43
CA VAL A 57 -1.76 -1.95 19.73
C VAL A 57 -2.83 -1.32 20.63
N GLN A 58 -2.97 -1.80 21.87
CA GLN A 58 -4.00 -1.35 22.81
C GLN A 58 -3.47 -0.40 23.90
N GLY A 59 -2.21 0.05 23.77
CA GLY A 59 -1.63 1.04 24.68
C GLY A 59 -1.49 0.55 26.12
N PHE A 60 -1.33 -0.76 26.34
CA PHE A 60 -1.27 -1.40 27.66
C PHE A 60 -2.46 -1.08 28.59
N MET A 61 -3.60 -0.70 28.02
CA MET A 61 -4.80 -0.43 28.79
C MET A 61 -5.46 -1.70 29.29
N SER A 62 -6.06 -1.66 30.48
CA SER A 62 -6.83 -2.79 30.99
C SER A 62 -8.03 -3.11 30.10
N ALA A 63 -8.52 -4.38 30.14
CA ALA A 63 -9.69 -4.75 29.36
C ALA A 63 -10.92 -3.90 29.74
N GLU A 64 -11.07 -3.51 31.01
CA GLU A 64 -12.14 -2.63 31.49
C GLU A 64 -12.04 -1.21 30.91
N ASP A 65 -10.83 -0.64 30.88
CA ASP A 65 -10.60 0.68 30.27
C ASP A 65 -10.84 0.64 28.75
N GLN A 66 -10.41 -0.44 28.07
CA GLN A 66 -10.65 -0.60 26.64
C GLN A 66 -12.15 -0.65 26.33
N GLU A 67 -12.93 -1.40 27.10
CA GLU A 67 -14.37 -1.50 26.90
C GLU A 67 -15.07 -0.15 27.19
N THR A 68 -14.66 0.54 28.24
CA THR A 68 -15.14 1.89 28.54
C THR A 68 -14.95 2.84 27.35
N ILE A 69 -13.76 2.85 26.73
CA ILE A 69 -13.48 3.70 25.57
C ILE A 69 -14.30 3.27 24.35
N ARG A 70 -14.51 1.97 24.13
CA ARG A 70 -15.35 1.48 23.01
C ARG A 70 -16.80 1.89 23.15
N ASP A 71 -17.34 1.86 24.36
CA ASP A 71 -18.69 2.32 24.63
C ASP A 71 -18.82 3.84 24.43
N GLU A 72 -17.87 4.64 24.93
CA GLU A 72 -17.81 6.08 24.66
C GLU A 72 -17.71 6.37 23.15
N ALA A 73 -16.87 5.63 22.44
CA ALA A 73 -16.70 5.78 21.00
C ALA A 73 -17.99 5.49 20.20
N LEU A 74 -18.76 4.50 20.63
CA LEU A 74 -20.06 4.22 20.03
C LEU A 74 -20.99 5.43 20.13
N GLU A 75 -21.07 6.08 21.30
CA GLU A 75 -21.90 7.27 21.48
C GLU A 75 -21.39 8.46 20.66
N VAL A 76 -20.07 8.68 20.61
CA VAL A 76 -19.47 9.72 19.74
C VAL A 76 -19.82 9.48 18.27
N ILE A 77 -19.75 8.24 17.81
CA ILE A 77 -20.10 7.86 16.42
C ILE A 77 -21.58 8.10 16.14
N LYS A 78 -22.47 7.74 17.06
CA LYS A 78 -23.91 8.00 16.94
C LYS A 78 -24.23 9.49 16.90
N ASP A 79 -23.54 10.29 17.72
CA ASP A 79 -23.70 11.75 17.70
C ASP A 79 -23.21 12.34 16.38
N TYR A 80 -22.08 11.86 15.87
CA TYR A 80 -21.55 12.25 14.57
C TYR A 80 -22.55 11.92 13.44
N GLN A 81 -23.17 10.73 13.46
CA GLN A 81 -24.23 10.37 12.51
C GLN A 81 -25.45 11.28 12.65
N ARG A 82 -25.90 11.57 13.90
CA ARG A 82 -27.02 12.50 14.19
C ARG A 82 -26.75 13.92 13.69
N ASN A 83 -25.52 14.35 13.74
CA ASN A 83 -25.06 15.66 13.26
C ASN A 83 -24.71 15.69 11.76
N ASN A 84 -25.25 14.76 10.96
CA ASN A 84 -25.01 14.64 9.52
C ASN A 84 -23.51 14.58 9.14
N PHE A 85 -22.71 13.89 9.94
CA PHE A 85 -21.28 13.72 9.71
C PHE A 85 -20.49 15.04 9.66
N THR A 86 -20.91 16.02 10.44
CA THR A 86 -20.24 17.32 10.53
C THR A 86 -19.11 17.22 11.54
N LEU A 87 -17.88 17.56 11.10
CA LEU A 87 -16.70 17.63 11.97
C LEU A 87 -16.50 19.06 12.51
N PRO A 88 -15.96 19.23 13.70
CA PRO A 88 -15.52 20.53 14.22
C PRO A 88 -14.33 21.07 13.37
N GLU A 89 -13.98 22.33 13.59
CA GLU A 89 -12.77 22.90 13.03
C GLU A 89 -11.54 22.12 13.53
N LEU A 90 -10.54 21.97 12.64
CA LEU A 90 -9.29 21.31 13.01
C LEU A 90 -8.59 22.09 14.12
N PRO A 91 -8.07 21.42 15.15
CA PRO A 91 -7.33 22.08 16.21
C PRO A 91 -5.99 22.64 15.69
N CYS A 92 -5.42 23.60 16.43
CA CYS A 92 -4.10 24.14 16.09
C CYS A 92 -3.00 23.08 16.18
N GLU A 93 -1.86 23.34 15.51
CA GLU A 93 -0.72 22.40 15.43
C GLU A 93 -0.23 21.93 16.81
N GLU A 94 -0.20 22.82 17.80
CA GLU A 94 0.21 22.46 19.18
C GLU A 94 -0.74 21.42 19.80
N LYS A 95 -2.03 21.55 19.56
CA LYS A 95 -3.04 20.59 20.03
C LYS A 95 -2.92 19.25 19.28
N LEU A 96 -2.66 19.28 17.99
CA LEU A 96 -2.38 18.08 17.19
C LEU A 96 -1.10 17.37 17.65
N TYR A 97 -0.06 18.15 18.00
CA TYR A 97 1.16 17.58 18.58
C TYR A 97 0.87 16.87 19.92
N GLN A 98 0.09 17.50 20.81
CA GLN A 98 -0.33 16.86 22.07
C GLN A 98 -1.11 15.56 21.81
N LEU A 99 -2.00 15.57 20.80
CA LEU A 99 -2.75 14.39 20.39
C LEU A 99 -1.85 13.26 19.90
N MET A 100 -0.84 13.57 19.09
CA MET A 100 0.13 12.58 18.61
C MET A 100 0.94 11.99 19.78
N CYS A 101 1.43 12.81 20.69
CA CYS A 101 2.12 12.35 21.89
C CYS A 101 1.23 11.45 22.76
N PHE A 102 -0.04 11.83 22.92
CA PHE A 102 -1.04 11.03 23.63
C PHE A 102 -1.23 9.67 22.97
N THR A 103 -1.43 9.62 21.65
CA THR A 103 -1.63 8.37 20.90
C THR A 103 -0.42 7.45 21.02
N ALA A 104 0.80 8.03 20.96
CA ALA A 104 2.05 7.29 21.09
C ALA A 104 2.36 6.85 22.52
N GLY A 105 1.64 7.36 23.53
CA GLY A 105 1.92 7.12 24.93
C GLY A 105 3.27 7.68 25.41
N GLN A 106 3.89 8.57 24.64
CA GLN A 106 5.20 9.18 24.91
C GLN A 106 5.36 10.53 24.20
N GLU A 107 6.32 11.33 24.65
CA GLU A 107 6.70 12.55 23.95
C GLU A 107 7.39 12.22 22.61
N ILE A 108 6.92 12.85 21.55
CA ILE A 108 7.47 12.71 20.20
C ILE A 108 8.51 13.84 19.99
N PRO A 109 9.69 13.55 19.40
CA PRO A 109 10.66 14.60 19.09
C PRO A 109 10.03 15.70 18.22
N LYS A 110 10.17 16.96 18.63
CA LYS A 110 9.57 18.10 17.91
C LYS A 110 10.02 18.21 16.46
N ASP A 111 11.24 17.79 16.16
CA ASP A 111 11.77 17.77 14.79
C ASP A 111 11.00 16.83 13.85
N SER A 112 10.36 15.80 14.41
CA SER A 112 9.54 14.85 13.66
C SER A 112 8.06 15.30 13.54
N SER A 113 7.62 16.25 14.36
CA SER A 113 6.20 16.62 14.47
C SER A 113 5.61 17.13 13.16
N LYS A 114 6.35 17.96 12.43
CA LYS A 114 5.90 18.51 11.15
C LYS A 114 5.67 17.41 10.11
N MET A 115 6.61 16.47 9.97
CA MET A 115 6.47 15.33 9.07
C MET A 115 5.26 14.47 9.46
N MET A 116 5.06 14.22 10.75
CA MET A 116 3.94 13.42 11.22
C MET A 116 2.58 14.11 11.00
N LEU A 117 2.52 15.43 11.16
CA LEU A 117 1.32 16.23 10.83
C LEU A 117 0.99 16.15 9.33
N GLU A 118 1.99 16.22 8.47
CA GLU A 118 1.81 16.02 7.03
C GLU A 118 1.26 14.61 6.70
N GLU A 119 1.75 13.58 7.40
CA GLU A 119 1.26 12.18 7.21
C GLU A 119 -0.19 12.00 7.70
N LEU A 120 -0.65 12.73 8.69
CA LEU A 120 -2.05 12.66 9.13
C LEU A 120 -3.03 13.14 8.04
N ALA A 121 -2.58 13.97 7.11
CA ALA A 121 -3.34 14.48 5.96
C ALA A 121 -4.76 15.00 6.34
N LEU A 122 -4.92 15.61 7.51
CA LEU A 122 -6.22 16.01 8.06
C LEU A 122 -6.94 17.07 7.21
N GLU A 123 -6.18 17.88 6.46
CA GLU A 123 -6.74 18.90 5.58
C GLU A 123 -7.14 18.36 4.18
N ASN A 124 -7.05 17.04 3.97
CA ASN A 124 -7.28 16.43 2.66
C ASN A 124 -6.39 16.99 1.54
N THR A 125 -5.27 17.60 1.88
CA THR A 125 -4.25 18.04 0.94
C THR A 125 -3.15 17.00 0.84
N ASP A 126 -2.57 16.87 -0.35
CA ASP A 126 -1.37 16.07 -0.52
C ASP A 126 -0.14 16.98 -0.44
N PRO A 127 0.60 17.01 0.69
CA PRO A 127 1.74 17.91 0.84
C PRO A 127 2.89 17.58 -0.10
N ARG A 128 2.84 16.40 -0.75
CA ARG A 128 3.81 15.94 -1.75
C ARG A 128 3.30 16.08 -3.18
N GLU A 129 2.17 16.75 -3.39
CA GLU A 129 1.69 17.04 -4.73
C GLU A 129 2.66 18.01 -5.42
N VAL A 130 3.14 17.61 -6.59
CA VAL A 130 4.02 18.47 -7.37
C VAL A 130 3.16 19.43 -8.18
N CYS A 131 3.12 20.69 -7.76
CA CYS A 131 2.50 21.76 -8.50
C CYS A 131 3.55 22.45 -9.38
N LEU A 132 3.54 22.17 -10.68
CA LEU A 132 4.45 22.80 -11.61
C LEU A 132 4.11 24.27 -11.84
N ASP A 133 5.13 25.11 -11.77
CA ASP A 133 5.01 26.52 -12.20
C ASP A 133 4.56 26.60 -13.65
N SER A 134 3.70 27.58 -13.96
CA SER A 134 3.15 27.80 -15.30
C SER A 134 4.21 27.93 -16.39
N ARG A 135 5.42 28.42 -16.04
CA ARG A 135 6.57 28.52 -16.94
C ARG A 135 7.04 27.19 -17.50
N PHE A 136 6.84 26.08 -16.74
CA PHE A 136 7.25 24.74 -17.13
C PHE A 136 6.12 23.92 -17.78
N LYS A 137 4.86 24.34 -17.67
CA LYS A 137 3.70 23.58 -18.18
C LYS A 137 3.78 23.32 -19.68
N LYS A 138 4.06 24.37 -20.48
CA LYS A 138 4.12 24.24 -21.95
C LYS A 138 5.31 23.39 -22.43
N PRO A 139 6.56 23.64 -21.97
CA PRO A 139 7.68 22.79 -22.36
C PRO A 139 7.50 21.32 -21.97
N LEU A 140 6.86 21.04 -20.82
CA LEU A 140 6.65 19.68 -20.33
C LEU A 140 5.49 18.96 -21.02
N SER A 141 4.53 19.67 -21.61
CA SER A 141 3.47 19.02 -22.42
C SER A 141 4.02 18.39 -23.71
N GLU A 142 5.22 18.76 -24.13
CA GLU A 142 5.93 18.18 -25.28
C GLU A 142 7.02 17.19 -24.85
N HIS A 143 7.15 16.93 -23.55
CA HIS A 143 8.19 16.13 -22.96
C HIS A 143 7.71 14.68 -22.73
N ALA A 144 8.01 13.80 -23.69
CA ALA A 144 7.61 12.40 -23.59
C ALA A 144 8.41 11.65 -22.51
N VAL A 145 7.71 10.93 -21.63
CA VAL A 145 8.29 10.10 -20.57
C VAL A 145 7.89 8.64 -20.79
N VAL A 146 8.86 7.74 -20.64
CA VAL A 146 8.58 6.30 -20.56
C VAL A 146 8.82 5.83 -19.11
N VAL A 147 7.80 5.22 -18.52
CA VAL A 147 7.86 4.58 -17.21
C VAL A 147 7.98 3.07 -17.42
N ILE A 148 8.95 2.43 -16.80
CA ILE A 148 9.20 0.98 -16.94
C ILE A 148 8.81 0.28 -15.65
N GLY A 149 7.76 -0.54 -15.71
CA GLY A 149 7.20 -1.34 -14.61
C GLY A 149 5.89 -0.80 -14.06
N GLY A 150 4.84 -1.62 -14.06
CA GLY A 150 3.47 -1.31 -13.62
C GLY A 150 3.19 -1.69 -12.16
N GLY A 151 4.21 -1.74 -11.31
CA GLY A 151 4.08 -1.91 -9.87
C GLY A 151 3.77 -0.60 -9.14
N MET A 152 3.84 -0.62 -7.80
CA MET A 152 3.56 0.53 -6.92
C MET A 152 4.25 1.82 -7.41
N SER A 153 5.54 1.77 -7.68
CA SER A 153 6.32 2.96 -8.07
C SER A 153 5.93 3.49 -9.46
N GLY A 154 5.64 2.60 -10.41
CA GLY A 154 5.23 3.00 -11.76
C GLY A 154 3.84 3.60 -11.79
N ILE A 155 2.89 3.04 -11.04
CA ILE A 155 1.55 3.61 -10.87
C ILE A 155 1.65 5.00 -10.23
N LEU A 156 2.47 5.17 -9.19
CA LEU A 156 2.73 6.49 -8.58
C LEU A 156 3.28 7.49 -9.60
N ALA A 157 4.31 7.09 -10.36
CA ALA A 157 4.89 7.95 -11.39
C ALA A 157 3.83 8.36 -12.43
N ALA A 158 2.99 7.42 -12.89
CA ALA A 158 1.91 7.68 -13.83
C ALA A 158 0.88 8.67 -13.27
N ILE A 159 0.48 8.55 -12.00
CA ILE A 159 -0.41 9.49 -11.32
C ILE A 159 0.18 10.90 -11.35
N ARG A 160 1.45 11.06 -10.90
CA ARG A 160 2.11 12.36 -10.83
C ARG A 160 2.32 13.00 -12.20
N LEU A 161 2.70 12.22 -13.21
CA LEU A 161 2.83 12.71 -14.59
C LEU A 161 1.47 13.17 -15.12
N LYS A 162 0.42 12.40 -14.90
CA LYS A 162 -0.95 12.75 -15.33
C LYS A 162 -1.46 14.02 -14.66
N GLN A 163 -1.29 14.16 -13.34
CA GLN A 163 -1.68 15.36 -12.59
C GLN A 163 -1.04 16.65 -13.16
N ASN A 164 0.17 16.52 -13.70
CA ASN A 164 0.93 17.62 -14.27
C ASN A 164 0.79 17.74 -15.80
N ASN A 165 -0.06 16.95 -16.44
CA ASN A 165 -0.27 16.93 -17.90
C ASN A 165 1.02 16.67 -18.69
N ILE A 166 1.93 15.84 -18.15
CA ILE A 166 3.14 15.40 -18.83
C ILE A 166 2.83 14.12 -19.60
N PRO A 167 3.04 14.08 -20.93
CA PRO A 167 2.80 12.88 -21.73
C PRO A 167 3.70 11.71 -21.28
N TYR A 168 3.11 10.55 -21.09
CA TYR A 168 3.85 9.36 -20.71
C TYR A 168 3.24 8.08 -21.28
N ILE A 169 4.07 7.05 -21.32
CA ILE A 169 3.68 5.65 -21.55
C ILE A 169 4.25 4.84 -20.40
N LEU A 170 3.44 3.97 -19.80
CA LEU A 170 3.89 3.00 -18.80
C LEU A 170 3.95 1.63 -19.43
N LEU A 171 5.14 1.02 -19.42
CA LEU A 171 5.39 -0.33 -19.94
C LEU A 171 5.28 -1.35 -18.80
N GLU A 172 4.47 -2.38 -18.98
CA GLU A 172 4.36 -3.50 -18.06
C GLU A 172 4.56 -4.82 -18.83
N LYS A 173 5.55 -5.61 -18.41
CA LYS A 173 5.87 -6.89 -19.06
C LYS A 173 4.79 -7.96 -18.89
N ASN A 174 4.06 -7.88 -17.79
CA ASN A 174 2.98 -8.81 -17.46
C ASN A 174 1.67 -8.40 -18.15
N PRO A 175 0.70 -9.32 -18.26
CA PRO A 175 -0.63 -9.00 -18.79
C PRO A 175 -1.47 -8.12 -17.89
N ASP A 176 -1.03 -7.86 -16.65
CA ASP A 176 -1.71 -6.97 -15.71
C ASP A 176 -0.70 -6.23 -14.82
N LYS A 177 -1.13 -5.08 -14.26
CA LYS A 177 -0.37 -4.26 -13.33
C LYS A 177 -0.33 -4.88 -11.93
N GLY A 178 0.50 -4.30 -11.05
CA GLY A 178 0.60 -4.70 -9.64
C GLY A 178 2.01 -5.11 -9.23
N GLY A 179 2.91 -5.38 -10.19
CA GLY A 179 4.31 -5.73 -9.91
C GLY A 179 4.41 -6.90 -8.94
N THR A 180 5.03 -6.70 -7.78
CA THR A 180 5.16 -7.73 -6.72
C THR A 180 3.84 -8.41 -6.39
N TRP A 181 2.74 -7.67 -6.33
CA TRP A 181 1.40 -8.18 -5.95
C TRP A 181 0.62 -8.81 -7.11
N TYR A 182 1.12 -8.69 -8.31
CA TYR A 182 0.73 -9.51 -9.44
C TYR A 182 1.56 -10.82 -9.51
N GLU A 183 2.88 -10.70 -9.41
CA GLU A 183 3.81 -11.84 -9.62
C GLU A 183 3.80 -12.83 -8.44
N ASN A 184 3.68 -12.37 -7.20
CA ASN A 184 3.75 -13.22 -6.01
C ASN A 184 2.37 -13.66 -5.57
N SER A 185 1.87 -14.73 -6.17
CA SER A 185 0.55 -15.31 -5.90
C SER A 185 0.60 -16.59 -5.04
N TYR A 186 1.75 -16.91 -4.45
CA TYR A 186 1.87 -18.10 -3.61
C TYR A 186 0.92 -18.06 -2.40
N PRO A 187 0.46 -19.22 -1.88
CA PRO A 187 -0.42 -19.28 -0.72
C PRO A 187 0.18 -18.54 0.48
N GLY A 188 -0.61 -17.69 1.10
CA GLY A 188 -0.20 -16.88 2.26
C GLY A 188 0.55 -15.60 1.92
N ALA A 189 0.77 -15.28 0.64
CA ALA A 189 1.44 -14.04 0.22
C ALA A 189 0.75 -12.81 0.81
N ARG A 190 1.50 -11.99 1.54
CA ARG A 190 1.03 -10.80 2.23
C ARG A 190 2.13 -9.78 2.44
N VAL A 191 1.75 -8.55 2.73
CA VAL A 191 2.70 -7.55 3.19
C VAL A 191 3.12 -7.85 4.64
N ASP A 192 4.33 -7.46 5.00
CA ASP A 192 4.94 -7.64 6.32
C ASP A 192 5.03 -6.36 7.15
N ILE A 193 4.33 -5.31 6.70
CA ILE A 193 4.14 -4.05 7.42
C ILE A 193 2.65 -3.70 7.47
N PRO A 194 2.21 -2.84 8.41
CA PRO A 194 0.81 -2.45 8.52
C PRO A 194 0.23 -1.85 7.25
N ALA A 195 -1.00 -2.23 6.91
CA ALA A 195 -1.72 -1.76 5.72
C ALA A 195 -1.77 -0.23 5.59
N GLN A 196 -1.92 0.45 6.72
CA GLN A 196 -2.00 1.92 6.80
C GLN A 196 -0.71 2.61 6.31
N ILE A 197 0.43 1.91 6.39
CA ILE A 197 1.72 2.41 5.91
C ILE A 197 1.99 1.94 4.48
N TYR A 198 1.38 0.82 4.05
CA TYR A 198 1.59 0.24 2.72
C TYR A 198 0.53 0.71 1.72
N CYS A 199 0.31 2.01 1.65
CA CYS A 199 -0.52 2.69 0.67
C CYS A 199 0.13 4.02 0.28
N TYR A 200 -0.40 4.68 -0.75
CA TYR A 200 0.03 6.05 -1.04
C TYR A 200 -0.50 6.99 0.04
N SER A 201 0.33 7.91 0.52
CA SER A 201 -0.06 8.88 1.55
C SER A 201 -1.25 9.77 1.15
N PHE A 202 -1.40 10.02 -0.15
CA PHE A 202 -2.52 10.79 -0.72
C PHE A 202 -3.75 9.93 -1.10
N GLU A 203 -3.64 8.59 -0.97
CA GLU A 203 -4.71 7.65 -1.28
C GLU A 203 -4.77 6.56 -0.19
N PRO A 204 -5.06 6.93 1.06
CA PRO A 204 -5.26 5.94 2.11
C PRO A 204 -6.52 5.11 1.81
N SER A 205 -6.49 3.84 2.20
CA SER A 205 -7.64 2.95 2.04
C SER A 205 -8.20 2.55 3.40
N ASN A 206 -9.52 2.53 3.49
CA ASN A 206 -10.26 2.06 4.67
C ASN A 206 -10.86 0.66 4.47
N SER A 207 -10.54 0.00 3.34
CA SER A 207 -11.13 -1.30 2.97
C SER A 207 -10.29 -2.51 3.38
N TRP A 208 -9.18 -2.31 4.11
CA TRP A 208 -8.32 -3.38 4.57
C TRP A 208 -9.05 -4.31 5.54
N GLN A 209 -9.01 -5.61 5.27
CA GLN A 209 -9.63 -6.62 6.13
C GLN A 209 -8.66 -7.16 7.20
N GLN A 210 -7.37 -6.92 7.03
CA GLN A 210 -6.31 -7.41 7.92
C GLN A 210 -5.26 -6.33 8.16
N PHE A 211 -4.62 -6.38 9.32
CA PHE A 211 -3.52 -5.48 9.66
C PHE A 211 -2.33 -5.65 8.72
N TYR A 212 -2.06 -6.91 8.31
CA TYR A 212 -1.12 -7.28 7.26
C TYR A 212 -1.89 -7.88 6.08
N PRO A 213 -2.36 -7.05 5.14
CA PRO A 213 -3.24 -7.50 4.06
C PRO A 213 -2.58 -8.51 3.14
N GLN A 214 -3.40 -9.41 2.63
CA GLN A 214 -2.97 -10.42 1.67
C GLN A 214 -2.80 -9.82 0.27
N GLN A 215 -2.08 -10.56 -0.56
CA GLN A 215 -1.79 -10.22 -1.96
C GLN A 215 -3.02 -9.71 -2.73
N LYS A 216 -4.19 -10.36 -2.57
CA LYS A 216 -5.42 -9.98 -3.26
C LYS A 216 -5.92 -8.59 -2.87
N GLU A 217 -5.84 -8.24 -1.58
CA GLU A 217 -6.25 -6.92 -1.09
C GLU A 217 -5.34 -5.83 -1.64
N LEU A 218 -4.02 -6.08 -1.65
CA LEU A 218 -3.04 -5.16 -2.20
C LEU A 218 -3.23 -4.98 -3.71
N LYS A 219 -3.46 -6.08 -4.44
CA LYS A 219 -3.75 -6.01 -5.87
C LYS A 219 -5.02 -5.17 -6.13
N THR A 220 -6.09 -5.39 -5.35
CA THR A 220 -7.33 -4.61 -5.44
C THR A 220 -7.10 -3.13 -5.17
N TYR A 221 -6.26 -2.79 -4.19
CA TYR A 221 -5.88 -1.41 -3.92
C TYR A 221 -5.20 -0.74 -5.12
N PHE A 222 -4.23 -1.41 -5.76
CA PHE A 222 -3.59 -0.85 -6.96
C PHE A 222 -4.51 -0.80 -8.17
N ASP A 223 -5.43 -1.76 -8.30
CA ASP A 223 -6.48 -1.73 -9.32
C ASP A 223 -7.38 -0.50 -9.15
N HIS A 224 -7.80 -0.23 -7.91
CA HIS A 224 -8.55 0.97 -7.56
C HIS A 224 -7.78 2.26 -7.91
N CYS A 225 -6.49 2.34 -7.58
CA CYS A 225 -5.68 3.51 -7.93
C CYS A 225 -5.61 3.73 -9.45
N VAL A 226 -5.38 2.67 -10.22
CA VAL A 226 -5.33 2.76 -11.68
C VAL A 226 -6.67 3.21 -12.27
N GLU A 227 -7.79 2.73 -11.74
CA GLU A 227 -9.13 3.11 -12.17
C GLU A 227 -9.47 4.55 -11.76
N LYS A 228 -9.32 4.89 -10.49
CA LYS A 228 -9.62 6.22 -9.94
C LYS A 228 -8.86 7.33 -10.66
N TYR A 229 -7.58 7.10 -10.92
CA TYR A 229 -6.74 8.05 -11.64
C TYR A 229 -6.78 7.87 -13.17
N GLN A 230 -7.62 6.94 -13.68
CA GLN A 230 -7.86 6.71 -15.12
C GLN A 230 -6.55 6.51 -15.90
N LEU A 231 -5.69 5.59 -15.47
CA LEU A 231 -4.37 5.37 -16.05
C LEU A 231 -4.36 4.35 -17.19
N GLN A 232 -5.43 3.57 -17.38
CA GLN A 232 -5.49 2.41 -18.29
C GLN A 232 -5.01 2.71 -19.71
N ALA A 233 -5.40 3.86 -20.24
CA ALA A 233 -5.08 4.24 -21.62
C ALA A 233 -3.58 4.47 -21.88
N CYS A 234 -2.80 4.68 -20.81
CA CYS A 234 -1.37 4.95 -20.90
C CYS A 234 -0.51 3.72 -20.53
N ILE A 235 -1.13 2.57 -20.19
CA ILE A 235 -0.41 1.35 -19.83
C ILE A 235 -0.35 0.41 -21.03
N GLN A 236 0.86 0.02 -21.41
CA GLN A 236 1.10 -1.02 -22.42
C GLN A 236 1.49 -2.31 -21.70
N TYR A 237 0.51 -3.22 -21.60
CA TYR A 237 0.71 -4.54 -21.02
C TYR A 237 1.43 -5.49 -21.96
N ASN A 238 1.94 -6.61 -21.43
CA ASN A 238 2.72 -7.61 -22.15
C ASN A 238 3.94 -7.02 -22.87
N THR A 239 4.42 -5.87 -22.46
CA THR A 239 5.45 -5.10 -23.14
C THR A 239 6.66 -4.90 -22.24
N GLU A 240 7.72 -5.64 -22.53
CA GLU A 240 8.99 -5.58 -21.81
C GLU A 240 9.94 -4.57 -22.47
N ALA A 241 10.55 -3.69 -21.67
CA ALA A 241 11.70 -2.90 -22.10
C ALA A 241 12.97 -3.78 -22.05
N THR A 242 13.49 -4.18 -23.20
CA THR A 242 14.64 -5.08 -23.30
C THR A 242 15.98 -4.33 -23.36
N ALA A 243 15.98 -3.09 -23.83
CA ALA A 243 17.15 -2.22 -23.81
C ALA A 243 16.75 -0.74 -23.65
N VAL A 244 17.58 0.04 -22.97
CA VAL A 244 17.40 1.47 -22.77
C VAL A 244 18.72 2.17 -23.05
N ASN A 245 18.79 2.89 -24.17
CA ASN A 245 20.02 3.50 -24.67
C ASN A 245 19.86 5.02 -24.80
N TRP A 246 20.82 5.77 -24.26
CA TRP A 246 20.90 7.20 -24.51
C TRP A 246 21.59 7.47 -25.85
N VAL A 247 20.98 8.29 -26.67
CA VAL A 247 21.50 8.68 -28.00
C VAL A 247 21.94 10.13 -27.93
N GLU A 248 23.22 10.36 -27.75
CA GLU A 248 23.80 11.69 -27.41
C GLU A 248 23.51 12.76 -28.48
N ASN A 249 23.63 12.42 -29.79
CA ASN A 249 23.39 13.37 -30.88
C ASN A 249 21.92 13.79 -31.02
N GLN A 250 21.00 12.98 -30.50
CA GLN A 250 19.54 13.27 -30.49
C GLN A 250 19.09 13.83 -29.14
N LYS A 251 19.87 13.67 -28.10
CA LYS A 251 19.49 13.96 -26.69
C LYS A 251 18.17 13.29 -26.33
N ARG A 252 18.06 12.00 -26.63
CA ARG A 252 16.88 11.17 -26.42
C ARG A 252 17.26 9.79 -25.94
N TRP A 253 16.34 9.21 -25.18
CA TRP A 253 16.37 7.79 -24.85
C TRP A 253 15.70 6.99 -25.94
N HIS A 254 16.35 5.90 -26.38
CA HIS A 254 15.79 4.89 -27.24
C HIS A 254 15.54 3.65 -26.41
N ILE A 255 14.26 3.25 -26.29
CA ILE A 255 13.81 2.12 -25.49
C ILE A 255 13.34 1.02 -26.46
N THR A 256 14.11 -0.06 -26.54
CA THR A 256 13.69 -1.24 -27.31
C THR A 256 12.69 -2.02 -26.48
N THR A 257 11.55 -2.35 -27.08
CA THR A 257 10.47 -3.09 -26.42
C THR A 257 10.20 -4.42 -27.15
N HIS A 258 9.74 -5.41 -26.38
CA HIS A 258 9.26 -6.68 -26.88
C HIS A 258 7.88 -6.96 -26.30
N ASN A 259 6.90 -7.18 -27.17
CA ASN A 259 5.55 -7.55 -26.73
C ASN A 259 5.46 -9.08 -26.68
N HIS A 260 5.28 -9.61 -25.47
CA HIS A 260 5.24 -11.07 -25.22
C HIS A 260 3.98 -11.76 -25.79
N HIS A 261 2.92 -10.98 -26.06
CA HIS A 261 1.69 -11.54 -26.63
C HIS A 261 1.75 -11.65 -28.16
N THR A 262 2.28 -10.62 -28.83
CA THR A 262 2.35 -10.56 -30.30
C THR A 262 3.70 -10.98 -30.86
N GLY A 263 4.76 -11.00 -30.04
CA GLY A 263 6.14 -11.18 -30.48
C GLY A 263 6.75 -9.94 -31.14
N GLU A 264 6.03 -8.84 -31.23
CA GLU A 264 6.47 -7.62 -31.90
C GLU A 264 7.61 -6.94 -31.13
N GLN A 265 8.60 -6.48 -31.86
CA GLN A 265 9.64 -5.59 -31.33
C GLN A 265 9.46 -4.19 -31.91
N SER A 266 9.61 -3.18 -31.04
CA SER A 266 9.54 -1.79 -31.45
C SER A 266 10.54 -0.94 -30.66
N THR A 267 10.70 0.33 -31.06
CA THR A 267 11.54 1.28 -30.35
C THR A 267 10.72 2.52 -30.04
N LEU A 268 10.63 2.86 -28.75
CA LEU A 268 10.09 4.12 -28.29
C LEU A 268 11.21 5.14 -28.11
N ILE A 269 10.91 6.41 -28.40
CA ILE A 269 11.83 7.52 -28.19
C ILE A 269 11.26 8.44 -27.13
N ALA A 270 12.05 8.75 -26.11
CA ALA A 270 11.60 9.57 -24.98
C ALA A 270 12.64 10.62 -24.60
N ASN A 271 12.15 11.68 -23.95
CA ASN A 271 13.00 12.68 -23.31
C ASN A 271 13.56 12.18 -21.98
N SER A 272 12.73 11.43 -21.26
CA SER A 272 13.08 10.88 -19.94
C SER A 272 12.58 9.46 -19.76
N VAL A 273 13.29 8.70 -18.95
CA VAL A 273 12.90 7.35 -18.55
C VAL A 273 12.83 7.28 -17.02
N ILE A 274 11.76 6.73 -16.50
CA ILE A 274 11.59 6.40 -15.08
C ILE A 274 11.68 4.89 -14.93
N SER A 275 12.73 4.42 -14.25
CA SER A 275 12.90 3.01 -13.94
C SER A 275 12.14 2.67 -12.65
N ALA A 276 11.03 1.95 -12.80
CA ALA A 276 10.18 1.48 -11.70
C ALA A 276 10.12 -0.05 -11.64
N VAL A 277 11.22 -0.71 -12.01
CA VAL A 277 11.33 -2.16 -12.21
C VAL A 277 11.30 -2.99 -10.92
N GLY A 278 11.38 -2.35 -9.75
CA GLY A 278 11.52 -3.02 -8.46
C GLY A 278 12.93 -3.57 -8.22
N GLN A 279 13.25 -3.78 -6.94
CA GLN A 279 14.58 -4.25 -6.53
C GLN A 279 14.66 -5.78 -6.35
N LEU A 280 13.53 -6.46 -6.17
CA LEU A 280 13.44 -7.89 -5.84
C LEU A 280 12.63 -8.68 -6.89
N ASN A 281 12.59 -8.23 -8.13
CA ASN A 281 11.65 -8.74 -9.11
C ASN A 281 12.18 -9.93 -9.93
N ARG A 282 13.47 -10.25 -9.84
CA ARG A 282 14.04 -11.40 -10.57
C ARG A 282 14.27 -12.58 -9.65
N PRO A 283 13.48 -13.67 -9.77
CA PRO A 283 13.70 -14.87 -9.00
C PRO A 283 15.06 -15.48 -9.34
N LYS A 284 15.76 -15.97 -8.32
CA LYS A 284 17.02 -16.71 -8.48
C LYS A 284 16.84 -18.10 -7.90
N ILE A 285 16.94 -19.11 -8.75
CA ILE A 285 17.01 -20.50 -8.32
C ILE A 285 18.45 -20.80 -7.93
N PRO A 286 18.71 -21.36 -6.74
CA PRO A 286 20.05 -21.72 -6.34
C PRO A 286 20.60 -22.87 -7.21
N ASP A 287 21.89 -22.80 -7.49
CA ASP A 287 22.61 -23.89 -8.18
C ASP A 287 22.89 -25.03 -7.16
N ILE A 288 22.06 -26.06 -7.20
CA ILE A 288 22.15 -27.21 -6.31
C ILE A 288 22.51 -28.41 -7.16
N HIS A 289 23.63 -29.06 -6.81
CA HIS A 289 24.07 -30.27 -7.51
C HIS A 289 22.96 -31.33 -7.54
N GLY A 290 22.61 -31.82 -8.71
CA GLY A 290 21.57 -32.82 -8.92
C GLY A 290 20.14 -32.26 -9.00
N SER A 291 19.94 -30.95 -8.97
CA SER A 291 18.60 -30.34 -9.14
C SER A 291 17.93 -30.74 -10.45
N ASP A 292 18.71 -30.86 -11.53
CA ASP A 292 18.20 -31.26 -12.85
C ASP A 292 17.75 -32.71 -12.92
N SER A 293 18.16 -33.56 -11.98
CA SER A 293 17.74 -34.95 -11.87
C SER A 293 16.54 -35.19 -10.95
N PHE A 294 15.95 -34.14 -10.44
CA PHE A 294 14.76 -34.24 -9.60
C PHE A 294 13.50 -34.40 -10.45
N ASP A 295 12.84 -35.54 -10.36
CA ASP A 295 11.66 -35.89 -11.17
C ASP A 295 10.36 -35.18 -10.67
N GLY A 296 10.39 -34.50 -9.54
CA GLY A 296 9.24 -33.79 -8.97
C GLY A 296 9.06 -32.38 -9.51
N ALA A 297 7.91 -31.76 -9.21
CA ALA A 297 7.69 -30.35 -9.51
C ALA A 297 8.65 -29.46 -8.70
N GLN A 298 9.32 -28.53 -9.41
CA GLN A 298 10.23 -27.59 -8.78
C GLN A 298 10.02 -26.20 -9.38
N PHE A 299 9.82 -25.19 -8.53
CA PHE A 299 9.56 -23.82 -8.94
C PHE A 299 9.91 -22.83 -7.83
N HIS A 300 10.17 -21.60 -8.23
CA HIS A 300 10.38 -20.50 -7.30
C HIS A 300 9.04 -19.97 -6.76
N SER A 301 9.01 -19.50 -5.49
CA SER A 301 7.79 -18.95 -4.87
C SER A 301 7.17 -17.80 -5.67
N ALA A 302 7.99 -16.91 -6.26
CA ALA A 302 7.50 -15.83 -7.12
C ALA A 302 6.91 -16.30 -8.47
N GLN A 303 7.07 -17.58 -8.80
CA GLN A 303 6.53 -18.25 -9.98
C GLN A 303 5.74 -19.48 -9.55
N PHE A 304 4.92 -19.33 -8.51
CA PHE A 304 4.19 -20.42 -7.90
C PHE A 304 3.24 -21.09 -8.90
N GLN A 305 3.37 -22.39 -9.06
CA GLN A 305 2.61 -23.18 -10.02
C GLN A 305 1.38 -23.80 -9.36
N HIS A 306 0.28 -23.06 -9.35
CA HIS A 306 -0.99 -23.43 -8.69
C HIS A 306 -1.63 -24.73 -9.23
N GLN A 307 -1.26 -25.19 -10.42
CA GLN A 307 -1.78 -26.43 -11.02
C GLN A 307 -1.25 -27.71 -10.35
N HIS A 308 -0.19 -27.61 -9.54
CA HIS A 308 0.32 -28.77 -8.80
C HIS A 308 -0.45 -28.98 -7.51
N ASP A 309 -1.11 -30.12 -7.41
CA ASP A 309 -1.70 -30.57 -6.16
C ASP A 309 -0.60 -31.04 -5.20
N LEU A 310 -0.50 -30.37 -4.06
CA LEU A 310 0.47 -30.68 -3.01
C LEU A 310 -0.08 -31.62 -1.93
N SER A 311 -1.36 -32.02 -2.02
CA SER A 311 -1.99 -32.96 -1.13
C SER A 311 -1.22 -34.30 -1.16
N ASP A 312 -0.99 -34.86 0.03
CA ASP A 312 -0.25 -36.11 0.20
C ASP A 312 1.21 -36.13 -0.32
N LYS A 313 1.75 -34.99 -0.72
CA LYS A 313 3.16 -34.88 -1.17
C LYS A 313 4.10 -34.60 0.00
N THR A 314 5.36 -34.99 -0.18
CA THR A 314 6.47 -34.47 0.62
C THR A 314 6.98 -33.21 -0.09
N VAL A 315 6.86 -32.06 0.58
CA VAL A 315 7.27 -30.76 0.03
C VAL A 315 8.55 -30.30 0.72
N ALA A 316 9.55 -29.93 -0.07
CA ALA A 316 10.77 -29.27 0.42
C ALA A 316 10.69 -27.78 0.10
N ILE A 317 10.90 -26.94 1.10
CA ILE A 317 11.06 -25.49 0.94
C ILE A 317 12.52 -25.16 1.17
N ILE A 318 13.15 -24.52 0.20
CA ILE A 318 14.55 -24.10 0.26
C ILE A 318 14.58 -22.59 0.50
N GLY A 319 15.09 -22.21 1.69
CA GLY A 319 15.12 -20.84 2.15
C GLY A 319 14.19 -20.56 3.34
N SER A 320 14.58 -19.61 4.18
CA SER A 320 13.86 -19.20 5.39
C SER A 320 13.54 -17.68 5.42
N GLY A 321 13.46 -17.04 4.24
CA GLY A 321 13.07 -15.63 4.11
C GLY A 321 11.57 -15.40 4.26
N ALA A 322 11.12 -14.15 4.10
CA ALA A 322 9.73 -13.73 4.28
C ALA A 322 8.73 -14.60 3.49
N SER A 323 9.04 -14.93 2.23
CA SER A 323 8.18 -15.79 1.41
C SER A 323 8.01 -17.19 2.01
N ALA A 324 9.09 -17.78 2.56
CA ALA A 324 9.01 -19.10 3.20
C ALA A 324 8.18 -19.05 4.50
N PHE A 325 8.33 -17.99 5.30
CA PHE A 325 7.52 -17.79 6.51
C PHE A 325 6.02 -17.69 6.22
N GLN A 326 5.67 -17.10 5.11
CA GLN A 326 4.27 -16.95 4.68
C GLN A 326 3.73 -18.22 4.03
N LEU A 327 4.54 -18.85 3.18
CA LEU A 327 4.16 -20.04 2.41
C LEU A 327 4.08 -21.31 3.27
N ALA A 328 5.03 -21.53 4.16
CA ALA A 328 5.15 -22.78 4.90
C ALA A 328 3.91 -23.12 5.72
N PRO A 329 3.28 -22.21 6.49
CA PRO A 329 2.05 -22.53 7.21
C PRO A 329 0.91 -22.97 6.31
N GLU A 330 0.80 -22.41 5.11
CA GLU A 330 -0.25 -22.76 4.14
C GLU A 330 0.01 -24.14 3.50
N ILE A 331 1.26 -24.41 3.15
CA ILE A 331 1.66 -25.74 2.63
C ILE A 331 1.49 -26.83 3.68
N ALA A 332 1.81 -26.53 4.94
CA ALA A 332 1.68 -27.51 6.04
C ALA A 332 0.25 -27.99 6.28
N LYS A 333 -0.77 -27.20 5.87
CA LYS A 333 -2.19 -27.59 5.98
C LYS A 333 -2.58 -28.71 5.00
N VAL A 334 -1.87 -28.82 3.89
CA VAL A 334 -2.25 -29.71 2.77
C VAL A 334 -1.22 -30.79 2.49
N ALA A 335 0.06 -30.53 2.70
CA ALA A 335 1.13 -31.49 2.41
C ALA A 335 1.18 -32.62 3.45
N LYS A 336 1.47 -33.85 3.01
CA LYS A 336 1.69 -35.00 3.90
C LYS A 336 2.90 -34.79 4.79
N LYS A 337 3.95 -34.18 4.28
CA LYS A 337 5.18 -33.86 5.00
C LYS A 337 5.83 -32.63 4.41
N MET A 338 6.37 -31.79 5.26
CA MET A 338 7.13 -30.61 4.85
C MET A 338 8.52 -30.62 5.49
N LYS A 339 9.51 -30.17 4.73
CA LYS A 339 10.87 -29.90 5.21
C LYS A 339 11.28 -28.50 4.78
N VAL A 340 11.91 -27.75 5.66
CA VAL A 340 12.46 -26.41 5.38
C VAL A 340 13.98 -26.49 5.58
N PHE A 341 14.73 -25.93 4.62
CA PHE A 341 16.19 -25.93 4.59
C PHE A 341 16.76 -24.52 4.54
#